data_4e9c514761e19f4e60193c67c5b2cee7
#
_entry.id   4e9c514761e19f4e60193c67c5b2cee7
#
_cell.length_a   1.000
_cell.length_b   1.000
_cell.length_c   1.000
_cell.angle_alpha   90.00
_cell.angle_beta   90.00
_cell.angle_gamma   90.00
#
_symmetry.space_group_name_H-M   'P 1'
#
loop_
_entity.id
_entity.type
_entity.pdbx_description
1 polymer ?
#
loop_
_entity_poly.entity_id
_entity_poly.type
_entity_poly.pdbx_seq_one_letter_code
_entity_poly.pdbx_strand_id
1 'polypeptide(L)'
;MVRIRKAEPADAKRIVEITTEAFLQYVKAAGIKDTPALHEGEEQVLEDIKNKDVYVALVEDEIVGSVRIQKMDEDTVYLSRFGVSMEHRNLGIGKLLVNYLDAVMMQKKVKHIILHTASKASHLIKFYYNRGFYVDDVSKDKGYIRVQLRKDLMY
;
A
#
# COMPACT_ATOMS: atom_id res chain seq x y z
N MET A 1 15.27 3.22 -14.46
CA MET A 1 14.22 2.20 -14.76
C MET A 1 13.71 1.58 -13.49
N VAL A 2 12.41 1.41 -13.37
CA VAL A 2 11.77 0.82 -12.18
C VAL A 2 11.47 -0.66 -12.44
N ARG A 3 11.88 -1.54 -11.53
CA ARG A 3 11.50 -2.94 -11.54
C ARG A 3 10.58 -3.21 -10.35
N ILE A 4 9.63 -4.11 -10.52
CA ILE A 4 8.74 -4.53 -9.44
C ILE A 4 8.79 -6.05 -9.36
N ARG A 5 8.93 -6.57 -8.16
CA ARG A 5 8.96 -8.01 -7.90
C ARG A 5 8.35 -8.33 -6.54
N LYS A 6 8.13 -9.60 -6.28
CA LYS A 6 7.75 -10.04 -4.93
C LYS A 6 8.93 -9.86 -3.98
N ALA A 7 8.62 -9.51 -2.75
CA ALA A 7 9.63 -9.36 -1.71
C ALA A 7 10.20 -10.71 -1.29
N GLU A 8 11.47 -10.69 -0.91
CA GLU A 8 12.19 -11.82 -0.35
C GLU A 8 12.53 -11.52 1.11
N PRO A 9 12.81 -12.54 1.94
CA PRO A 9 13.14 -12.30 3.35
C PRO A 9 14.28 -11.28 3.56
N ALA A 10 15.28 -11.27 2.68
CA ALA A 10 16.39 -10.31 2.78
C ALA A 10 15.95 -8.86 2.62
N ASP A 11 14.76 -8.60 2.11
CA ASP A 11 14.24 -7.24 1.89
C ASP A 11 13.59 -6.66 3.15
N ALA A 12 13.38 -7.46 4.19
CA ALA A 12 12.56 -7.07 5.34
C ALA A 12 13.06 -5.79 6.02
N LYS A 13 14.35 -5.65 6.22
CA LYS A 13 14.92 -4.47 6.87
C LYS A 13 14.61 -3.20 6.09
N ARG A 14 14.80 -3.23 4.77
CA ARG A 14 14.54 -2.07 3.93
C ARG A 14 13.06 -1.76 3.86
N ILE A 15 12.20 -2.76 3.86
CA ILE A 15 10.75 -2.57 3.87
C ILE A 15 10.32 -1.86 5.16
N VAL A 16 10.90 -2.21 6.32
CA VAL A 16 10.65 -1.50 7.58
C VAL A 16 10.99 -0.03 7.44
N GLU A 17 12.15 0.29 6.86
CA GLU A 17 12.58 1.69 6.67
C GLU A 17 11.59 2.46 5.78
N ILE A 18 11.21 1.89 4.66
CA ILE A 18 10.25 2.50 3.73
C ILE A 18 8.89 2.72 4.41
N THR A 19 8.41 1.71 5.14
CA THR A 19 7.12 1.78 5.83
C THR A 19 7.14 2.86 6.91
N THR A 20 8.19 2.89 7.73
CA THR A 20 8.31 3.89 8.80
C THR A 20 8.30 5.30 8.21
N GLU A 21 9.12 5.55 7.20
CA GLU A 21 9.23 6.84 6.55
C GLU A 21 7.89 7.30 5.96
N ALA A 22 7.23 6.42 5.22
CA ALA A 22 5.95 6.73 4.57
C ALA A 22 4.85 7.00 5.59
N PHE A 23 4.77 6.19 6.65
CA PHE A 23 3.70 6.32 7.63
C PHE A 23 3.93 7.44 8.65
N LEU A 24 5.15 7.91 8.85
CA LEU A 24 5.40 9.17 9.57
C LEU A 24 4.77 10.34 8.80
N GLN A 25 4.87 10.35 7.49
CA GLN A 25 4.21 11.38 6.67
C GLN A 25 2.68 11.20 6.68
N TYR A 26 2.22 9.96 6.68
CA TYR A 26 0.80 9.65 6.72
C TYR A 26 0.14 10.19 7.99
N VAL A 27 0.72 9.94 9.17
CA VAL A 27 0.12 10.42 10.42
C VAL A 27 0.05 11.94 10.49
N LYS A 28 1.04 12.65 9.92
CA LYS A 28 1.00 14.10 9.81
C LYS A 28 -0.15 14.56 8.91
N ALA A 29 -0.26 13.99 7.73
CA ALA A 29 -1.31 14.35 6.77
C ALA A 29 -2.70 14.01 7.30
N ALA A 30 -2.83 12.89 7.98
CA ALA A 30 -4.08 12.42 8.55
C ALA A 30 -4.50 13.17 9.82
N GLY A 31 -3.58 13.88 10.46
CA GLY A 31 -3.84 14.55 11.72
C GLY A 31 -4.07 13.59 12.87
N ILE A 32 -3.47 12.40 12.82
CA ILE A 32 -3.54 11.39 13.87
C ILE A 32 -2.19 11.27 14.57
N LYS A 33 -2.20 10.68 15.78
CA LYS A 33 -0.97 10.60 16.58
C LYS A 33 -0.14 9.38 16.25
N ASP A 34 -0.79 8.29 15.85
CA ASP A 34 -0.12 7.01 15.70
C ASP A 34 -0.86 6.09 14.73
N THR A 35 -0.17 5.07 14.26
CA THR A 35 -0.74 4.02 13.41
C THR A 35 0.07 2.75 13.61
N PRO A 36 -0.55 1.56 13.50
CA PRO A 36 0.16 0.29 13.67
C PRO A 36 1.40 0.14 12.78
N ALA A 37 1.40 0.73 11.61
CA ALA A 37 2.53 0.65 10.68
C ALA A 37 3.85 1.18 11.26
N LEU A 38 3.79 2.12 12.20
CA LEU A 38 4.97 2.70 12.83
C LEU A 38 5.62 1.77 13.87
N HIS A 39 4.92 0.72 14.28
CA HIS A 39 5.38 -0.19 15.33
C HIS A 39 5.81 -1.56 14.79
N GLU A 40 5.85 -1.72 13.50
CA GLU A 40 6.29 -2.96 12.88
C GLU A 40 7.81 -3.05 12.84
N GLY A 41 8.34 -4.23 13.22
CA GLY A 41 9.73 -4.56 13.01
C GLY A 41 9.88 -5.55 11.87
N GLU A 42 11.12 -6.05 11.71
CA GLU A 42 11.42 -7.03 10.66
C GLU A 42 10.61 -8.32 10.80
N GLU A 43 10.32 -8.74 12.04
CA GLU A 43 9.55 -9.97 12.29
C GLU A 43 8.16 -9.90 11.65
N GLN A 44 7.47 -8.76 11.78
CA GLN A 44 6.15 -8.60 11.19
C GLN A 44 6.23 -8.60 9.66
N VAL A 45 7.26 -7.96 9.10
CA VAL A 45 7.46 -7.94 7.65
C VAL A 45 7.73 -9.35 7.13
N LEU A 46 8.58 -10.12 7.82
CA LEU A 46 8.87 -11.51 7.46
C LEU A 46 7.61 -12.37 7.51
N GLU A 47 6.77 -12.18 8.53
CA GLU A 47 5.49 -12.86 8.65
C GLU A 47 4.59 -12.54 7.46
N ASP A 48 4.52 -11.26 7.08
CA ASP A 48 3.70 -10.84 5.94
C ASP A 48 4.25 -11.35 4.61
N ILE A 49 5.57 -11.39 4.44
CA ILE A 49 6.18 -11.98 3.22
C ILE A 49 5.78 -13.44 3.09
N LYS A 50 5.69 -14.15 4.21
CA LYS A 50 5.30 -15.56 4.23
C LYS A 50 3.81 -15.76 3.96
N ASN A 51 2.95 -14.92 4.53
CA ASN A 51 1.50 -15.13 4.57
C ASN A 51 0.68 -14.23 3.65
N LYS A 52 1.27 -13.19 3.11
CA LYS A 52 0.62 -12.25 2.18
C LYS A 52 1.46 -12.13 0.92
N ASP A 53 0.96 -11.38 -0.04
CA ASP A 53 1.74 -11.02 -1.22
C ASP A 53 2.34 -9.63 -0.99
N VAL A 54 3.65 -9.59 -0.77
CA VAL A 54 4.39 -8.34 -0.57
C VAL A 54 5.19 -8.05 -1.83
N TYR A 55 5.06 -6.83 -2.35
CA TYR A 55 5.77 -6.40 -3.56
C TYR A 55 6.69 -5.24 -3.24
N VAL A 56 7.81 -5.18 -3.93
CA VAL A 56 8.78 -4.08 -3.81
C VAL A 56 9.07 -3.50 -5.19
N ALA A 57 9.27 -2.18 -5.20
CA ALA A 57 9.71 -1.46 -6.38
C ALA A 57 11.17 -1.08 -6.20
N LEU A 58 11.98 -1.29 -7.24
CA LEU A 58 13.42 -1.04 -7.19
C LEU A 58 13.84 -0.06 -8.28
N VAL A 59 14.76 0.82 -7.93
CA VAL A 59 15.48 1.68 -8.87
C VAL A 59 16.96 1.38 -8.66
N GLU A 60 17.66 0.93 -9.71
CA GLU A 60 19.07 0.58 -9.65
C GLU A 60 19.40 -0.36 -8.48
N ASP A 61 18.59 -1.40 -8.33
CA ASP A 61 18.71 -2.43 -7.30
C ASP A 61 18.45 -1.95 -5.86
N GLU A 62 18.04 -0.70 -5.68
CA GLU A 62 17.62 -0.18 -4.38
C GLU A 62 16.10 -0.24 -4.26
N ILE A 63 15.60 -0.79 -3.15
CA ILE A 63 14.15 -0.79 -2.88
C ILE A 63 13.72 0.62 -2.52
N VAL A 64 12.75 1.14 -3.27
CA VAL A 64 12.23 2.49 -3.12
C VAL A 64 10.73 2.55 -2.88
N GLY A 65 10.06 1.42 -2.92
CA GLY A 65 8.63 1.33 -2.63
C GLY A 65 8.23 -0.06 -2.21
N SER A 66 7.12 -0.17 -1.49
CA SER A 66 6.58 -1.45 -1.02
C SER A 66 5.08 -1.36 -0.85
N VAL A 67 4.40 -2.51 -0.98
CA VAL A 67 2.97 -2.64 -0.77
C VAL A 67 2.65 -4.08 -0.42
N ARG A 68 1.57 -4.29 0.32
CA ARG A 68 1.14 -5.63 0.73
C ARG A 68 -0.29 -5.88 0.27
N ILE A 69 -0.55 -7.10 -0.20
CA ILE A 69 -1.85 -7.55 -0.66
C ILE A 69 -2.24 -8.78 0.15
N GLN A 70 -3.43 -8.75 0.72
CA GLN A 70 -3.99 -9.88 1.48
C GLN A 70 -5.31 -10.30 0.84
N LYS A 71 -5.45 -11.60 0.60
CA LYS A 71 -6.71 -12.15 0.09
C LYS A 71 -7.76 -12.10 1.19
N MET A 72 -8.93 -11.51 0.90
CA MET A 72 -10.05 -11.41 1.82
C MET A 72 -11.08 -12.50 1.55
N ASP A 73 -11.39 -12.73 0.29
CA ASP A 73 -12.25 -13.80 -0.19
C ASP A 73 -11.86 -14.11 -1.64
N GLU A 74 -12.65 -14.89 -2.36
CA GLU A 74 -12.30 -15.28 -3.73
C GLU A 74 -12.21 -14.11 -4.70
N ASP A 75 -12.96 -13.05 -4.46
CA ASP A 75 -13.10 -11.93 -5.38
C ASP A 75 -12.35 -10.67 -4.93
N THR A 76 -11.99 -10.57 -3.65
CA THR A 76 -11.52 -9.32 -3.05
C THR A 76 -10.17 -9.47 -2.36
N VAL A 77 -9.29 -8.51 -2.59
CA VAL A 77 -8.02 -8.39 -1.86
C VAL A 77 -7.96 -7.06 -1.12
N TYR A 78 -7.18 -7.05 -0.04
CA TYR A 78 -6.94 -5.88 0.79
C TYR A 78 -5.53 -5.36 0.55
N LEU A 79 -5.42 -4.09 0.16
CA LEU A 79 -4.16 -3.41 -0.05
C LEU A 79 -3.78 -2.65 1.23
N SER A 80 -2.55 -2.83 1.70
CA SER A 80 -2.05 -2.16 2.89
C SER A 80 -0.57 -1.83 2.76
N ARG A 81 -0.11 -0.98 3.66
CA ARG A 81 1.32 -0.62 3.79
C ARG A 81 1.95 -0.15 2.48
N PHE A 82 1.19 0.62 1.70
CA PHE A 82 1.70 1.26 0.51
C PHE A 82 2.60 2.43 0.90
N GLY A 83 3.83 2.42 0.42
CA GLY A 83 4.77 3.51 0.69
C GLY A 83 5.85 3.61 -0.36
N VAL A 84 6.31 4.83 -0.60
CA VAL A 84 7.42 5.14 -1.51
C VAL A 84 8.43 5.99 -0.75
N SER A 85 9.71 5.69 -0.94
CA SER A 85 10.80 6.47 -0.34
C SER A 85 10.63 7.95 -0.67
N MET A 86 10.82 8.82 0.33
CA MET A 86 10.68 10.26 0.12
C MET A 86 11.65 10.81 -0.92
N GLU A 87 12.84 10.25 -1.02
CA GLU A 87 13.81 10.65 -2.03
C GLU A 87 13.36 10.37 -3.44
N HIS A 88 12.42 9.44 -3.59
CA HIS A 88 11.94 8.96 -4.88
C HIS A 88 10.49 9.35 -5.16
N ARG A 89 9.93 10.26 -4.38
CA ARG A 89 8.60 10.79 -4.63
C ARG A 89 8.59 11.63 -5.90
N ASN A 90 7.43 11.73 -6.53
CA ASN A 90 7.21 12.49 -7.77
C ASN A 90 7.93 11.91 -8.99
N LEU A 91 8.44 10.67 -8.89
CA LEU A 91 9.03 9.94 -10.03
C LEU A 91 8.05 8.93 -10.63
N GLY A 92 6.80 8.92 -10.17
CA GLY A 92 5.78 8.02 -10.70
C GLY A 92 5.88 6.58 -10.19
N ILE A 93 6.69 6.31 -9.16
CA ILE A 93 6.88 4.95 -8.62
C ILE A 93 5.59 4.40 -8.04
N GLY A 94 4.84 5.21 -7.28
CA GLY A 94 3.56 4.79 -6.73
C GLY A 94 2.56 4.41 -7.80
N LYS A 95 2.49 5.19 -8.88
CA LYS A 95 1.63 4.91 -10.02
C LYS A 95 2.01 3.59 -10.70
N LEU A 96 3.30 3.37 -10.91
CA LEU A 96 3.79 2.14 -11.53
C LEU A 96 3.46 0.93 -10.65
N LEU A 97 3.60 1.07 -9.34
CA LEU A 97 3.32 0.01 -8.39
C LEU A 97 1.83 -0.36 -8.40
N VAL A 98 0.94 0.62 -8.39
CA VAL A 98 -0.51 0.37 -8.47
C VAL A 98 -0.89 -0.25 -9.82
N ASN A 99 -0.32 0.25 -10.92
CA ASN A 99 -0.57 -0.32 -12.26
C ASN A 99 -0.13 -1.78 -12.33
N TYR A 100 1.02 -2.10 -11.74
CA TYR A 100 1.52 -3.46 -11.66
C TYR A 100 0.55 -4.36 -10.88
N LEU A 101 0.06 -3.87 -9.74
CA LEU A 101 -0.90 -4.62 -8.93
C LEU A 101 -2.19 -4.89 -9.71
N ASP A 102 -2.70 -3.91 -10.44
CA ASP A 102 -3.88 -4.09 -11.28
C ASP A 102 -3.68 -5.25 -12.26
N ALA A 103 -2.55 -5.27 -12.95
CA ALA A 103 -2.24 -6.32 -13.92
C ALA A 103 -2.15 -7.70 -13.25
N VAL A 104 -1.45 -7.79 -12.12
CA VAL A 104 -1.31 -9.05 -11.38
C VAL A 104 -2.67 -9.53 -10.85
N MET A 105 -3.46 -8.63 -10.28
CA MET A 105 -4.77 -8.99 -9.73
C MET A 105 -5.73 -9.43 -10.84
N MET A 106 -5.67 -8.79 -12.00
CA MET A 106 -6.47 -9.20 -13.15
C MET A 106 -6.09 -10.59 -13.63
N GLN A 107 -4.79 -10.91 -13.67
CA GLN A 107 -4.33 -12.26 -13.99
C GLN A 107 -4.87 -13.31 -13.01
N LYS A 108 -4.96 -12.94 -11.75
CA LYS A 108 -5.49 -13.82 -10.69
C LYS A 108 -7.01 -13.83 -10.62
N LYS A 109 -7.67 -13.09 -11.51
CA LYS A 109 -9.13 -12.96 -11.58
C LYS A 109 -9.75 -12.37 -10.31
N VAL A 110 -9.00 -11.51 -9.64
CA VAL A 110 -9.50 -10.71 -8.52
C VAL A 110 -10.44 -9.65 -9.09
N LYS A 111 -11.57 -9.44 -8.43
CA LYS A 111 -12.59 -8.47 -8.90
C LYS A 111 -12.49 -7.14 -8.21
N HIS A 112 -12.06 -7.11 -6.95
CA HIS A 112 -12.07 -5.89 -6.14
C HIS A 112 -10.80 -5.74 -5.33
N ILE A 113 -10.28 -4.51 -5.28
CA ILE A 113 -9.19 -4.14 -4.38
C ILE A 113 -9.78 -3.12 -3.41
N ILE A 114 -9.61 -3.35 -2.10
CA ILE A 114 -10.05 -2.41 -1.08
C ILE A 114 -8.86 -1.96 -0.23
N LEU A 115 -8.97 -0.76 0.33
CA LEU A 115 -8.00 -0.23 1.27
C LEU A 115 -8.69 0.77 2.21
N HIS A 116 -8.02 1.11 3.30
CA HIS A 116 -8.49 2.14 4.23
C HIS A 116 -7.48 3.27 4.32
N THR A 117 -7.96 4.49 4.46
CA THR A 117 -7.11 5.65 4.73
C THR A 117 -7.91 6.69 5.54
N ALA A 118 -7.18 7.52 6.27
CA ALA A 118 -7.82 8.61 7.02
C ALA A 118 -8.47 9.60 6.05
N SER A 119 -9.66 10.10 6.42
CA SER A 119 -10.40 11.04 5.58
C SER A 119 -9.64 12.33 5.31
N LYS A 120 -8.76 12.74 6.24
CA LYS A 120 -7.97 13.96 6.11
C LYS A 120 -6.71 13.80 5.27
N ALA A 121 -6.33 12.56 4.94
CA ALA A 121 -5.19 12.31 4.04
C ALA A 121 -5.60 12.53 2.58
N SER A 122 -6.00 13.76 2.27
CA SER A 122 -6.62 14.11 0.99
C SER A 122 -5.74 13.81 -0.22
N HIS A 123 -4.41 13.97 -0.09
CA HIS A 123 -3.48 13.69 -1.19
C HIS A 123 -3.47 12.20 -1.55
N LEU A 124 -3.63 11.31 -0.56
CA LEU A 124 -3.71 9.87 -0.81
C LEU A 124 -5.05 9.50 -1.45
N ILE A 125 -6.15 10.07 -0.95
CA ILE A 125 -7.46 9.83 -1.53
C ILE A 125 -7.46 10.25 -2.99
N LYS A 126 -6.91 11.42 -3.29
CA LYS A 126 -6.79 11.92 -4.67
C LYS A 126 -5.92 10.98 -5.53
N PHE A 127 -4.79 10.52 -4.98
CA PHE A 127 -3.91 9.59 -5.68
C PHE A 127 -4.66 8.32 -6.08
N TYR A 128 -5.37 7.71 -5.13
CA TYR A 128 -6.12 6.50 -5.39
C TYR A 128 -7.32 6.74 -6.30
N TYR A 129 -8.01 7.86 -6.11
CA TYR A 129 -9.12 8.24 -6.98
C TYR A 129 -8.68 8.31 -8.44
N ASN A 130 -7.50 8.89 -8.69
CA ASN A 130 -6.94 8.97 -10.04
C ASN A 130 -6.53 7.61 -10.60
N ARG A 131 -6.47 6.57 -9.76
CA ARG A 131 -6.17 5.19 -10.17
C ARG A 131 -7.43 4.33 -10.27
N GLY A 132 -8.61 4.93 -10.18
CA GLY A 132 -9.87 4.22 -10.34
C GLY A 132 -10.53 3.77 -9.05
N PHE A 133 -10.02 4.18 -7.90
CA PHE A 133 -10.67 3.90 -6.62
C PHE A 133 -11.76 4.92 -6.33
N TYR A 134 -12.74 4.52 -5.53
CA TYR A 134 -13.81 5.41 -5.06
C TYR A 134 -14.13 5.10 -3.61
N VAL A 135 -14.75 6.06 -2.92
CA VAL A 135 -15.16 5.88 -1.52
C VAL A 135 -16.34 4.92 -1.47
N ASP A 136 -16.18 3.84 -0.72
CA ASP A 136 -17.15 2.77 -0.59
C ASP A 136 -17.79 2.73 0.80
N ASP A 137 -17.08 3.19 1.82
CA ASP A 137 -17.58 3.20 3.19
C ASP A 137 -16.82 4.23 4.01
N VAL A 138 -17.42 4.63 5.13
CA VAL A 138 -16.84 5.58 6.07
C VAL A 138 -17.03 5.03 7.48
N SER A 139 -16.00 5.08 8.31
CA SER A 139 -16.07 4.60 9.68
C SER A 139 -15.32 5.52 10.65
N LYS A 140 -15.64 5.39 11.94
CA LYS A 140 -14.97 6.12 13.03
C LYS A 140 -14.45 5.18 14.11
N ASP A 141 -14.29 3.91 13.77
CA ASP A 141 -13.94 2.84 14.70
C ASP A 141 -12.54 2.97 15.33
N LYS A 142 -11.66 3.78 14.74
CA LYS A 142 -10.29 3.99 15.24
C LYS A 142 -10.11 5.34 15.96
N GLY A 143 -11.20 6.02 16.31
CA GLY A 143 -11.13 7.32 16.96
C GLY A 143 -10.95 8.50 16.01
N TYR A 144 -10.93 8.26 14.71
CA TYR A 144 -10.90 9.28 13.66
C TYR A 144 -11.67 8.76 12.45
N ILE A 145 -12.00 9.64 11.53
CA ILE A 145 -12.77 9.26 10.34
C ILE A 145 -11.84 8.60 9.33
N ARG A 146 -12.15 7.35 8.97
CA ARG A 146 -11.49 6.61 7.92
C ARG A 146 -12.45 6.36 6.78
N VAL A 147 -11.94 6.30 5.56
CA VAL A 147 -12.70 5.90 4.40
C VAL A 147 -12.18 4.57 3.89
N GLN A 148 -13.09 3.73 3.42
CA GLN A 148 -12.74 2.55 2.65
C GLN A 148 -12.79 2.94 1.18
N LEU A 149 -11.68 2.76 0.47
CA LEU A 149 -11.60 2.95 -0.95
C LEU A 149 -11.66 1.59 -1.64
N ARG A 150 -12.33 1.56 -2.77
CA ARG A 150 -12.55 0.35 -3.53
C ARG A 150 -12.29 0.59 -5.00
N LYS A 151 -11.67 -0.38 -5.63
CA LYS A 151 -11.51 -0.40 -7.08
C LYS A 151 -12.10 -1.69 -7.63
N ASP A 152 -12.92 -1.58 -8.66
CA ASP A 152 -13.48 -2.73 -9.36
C ASP A 152 -12.65 -2.98 -10.61
N LEU A 153 -12.08 -4.17 -10.72
CA LEU A 153 -11.29 -4.55 -11.87
C LEU A 153 -12.21 -5.04 -12.98
N MET A 154 -11.95 -4.59 -14.18
CA MET A 154 -12.78 -4.91 -15.34
C MET A 154 -12.28 -6.15 -16.07
N TYR A 155 -13.22 -6.95 -16.53
CA TYR A 155 -12.94 -8.17 -17.29
C TYR A 155 -13.72 -8.16 -18.58
#